data_f94e48c57e85c070c2ae95a2bb332a1f
#
_entry.id   f94e48c57e85c070c2ae95a2bb332a1f
#
_cell.length_a   1.000
_cell.length_b   1.000
_cell.length_c   1.000
_cell.angle_alpha   90.00
_cell.angle_beta   90.00
_cell.angle_gamma   90.00
#
_symmetry.space_group_name_H-M   'P 1'
#
loop_
_entity.id
_entity.type
_entity.pdbx_description
1 polymer ?
#
loop_
_entity_poly.entity_id
_entity_poly.type
_entity_poly.pdbx_seq_one_letter_code
_entity_poly.pdbx_strand_id
1 'polypeptide(L)'
;MTETSYTYNELRRLAKGSDGNDARIAVLGDCSTQHLSTAICGSCKALGIDAAMLDTEFDQVRAMIDDPCSELYAFAPDHAVIYLCAEKLAERFCAEPSEKERLTFAERTAAETAALWQRFSSLRPGARIIHLGPAMPYDGVTGSLGNTTPSSFSYQLRRLSLLLCEAGAALGCVTYLDLEALQGQVGRDSFYDPRMYYIAQMTVSDAALPLLGGAIADIVAACSGRALKCV
;
A
#
# COMPACT_ATOMS: atom_id res chain seq x y z
N MET A 1 25.96 -6.98 0.61
CA MET A 1 24.70 -6.44 1.12
C MET A 1 24.81 -6.47 2.64
N THR A 2 25.06 -5.35 3.26
CA THR A 2 24.89 -5.20 4.71
C THR A 2 23.41 -4.96 4.93
N GLU A 3 22.66 -6.03 5.23
CA GLU A 3 21.31 -5.92 5.77
C GLU A 3 21.41 -5.26 7.15
N THR A 4 21.38 -3.95 7.18
CA THR A 4 21.11 -3.25 8.42
C THR A 4 19.62 -3.40 8.67
N SER A 5 19.24 -4.49 9.32
CA SER A 5 17.84 -4.75 9.69
C SER A 5 17.49 -3.81 10.83
N TYR A 6 16.84 -2.69 10.51
CA TYR A 6 16.30 -1.78 11.52
C TYR A 6 15.05 -2.39 12.15
N THR A 7 14.90 -2.18 13.45
CA THR A 7 13.61 -2.40 14.15
C THR A 7 12.69 -1.19 13.93
N TYR A 8 11.38 -1.37 14.11
CA TYR A 8 10.43 -0.26 14.04
C TYR A 8 10.79 0.90 15.00
N ASN A 9 11.27 0.60 16.19
CA ASN A 9 11.67 1.63 17.16
C ASN A 9 12.89 2.44 16.70
N GLU A 10 13.82 1.84 15.99
CA GLU A 10 14.97 2.55 15.40
C GLU A 10 14.51 3.44 14.24
N LEU A 11 13.65 2.95 13.35
CA LEU A 11 13.06 3.76 12.28
C LEU A 11 12.26 4.95 12.83
N ARG A 12 11.48 4.74 13.90
CA ARG A 12 10.76 5.81 14.59
C ARG A 12 11.69 6.87 15.19
N ARG A 13 12.89 6.51 15.63
CA ARG A 13 13.90 7.50 16.09
C ARG A 13 14.49 8.27 14.92
N LEU A 14 14.79 7.60 13.81
CA LEU A 14 15.30 8.23 12.59
C LEU A 14 14.26 9.21 12.00
N ALA A 15 13.00 8.83 11.96
CA ALA A 15 11.91 9.66 11.45
C ALA A 15 11.78 11.01 12.17
N LYS A 16 12.06 11.07 13.48
CA LYS A 16 12.03 12.33 14.27
C LYS A 16 13.09 13.35 13.84
N GLY A 17 14.13 12.95 13.11
CA GLY A 17 15.19 13.82 12.62
C GLY A 17 15.03 14.16 11.13
N SER A 18 13.86 13.93 10.53
CA SER A 18 13.61 14.31 9.14
C SER A 18 13.09 15.74 9.06
N ASP A 19 13.74 16.56 8.24
CA ASP A 19 13.37 17.98 8.00
C ASP A 19 12.46 18.13 6.76
N GLY A 20 12.21 17.06 6.01
CA GLY A 20 11.28 17.01 4.88
C GLY A 20 11.71 17.74 3.61
N ASN A 21 13.02 17.87 3.37
CA ASN A 21 13.56 18.71 2.30
C ASN A 21 13.74 17.99 0.95
N ASP A 22 13.82 16.65 0.92
CA ASP A 22 14.20 15.88 -0.27
C ASP A 22 13.02 15.26 -1.03
N ALA A 23 11.99 14.84 -0.33
CA ALA A 23 10.82 14.17 -0.92
C ALA A 23 9.54 14.46 -0.11
N ARG A 24 8.41 14.50 -0.79
CA ARG A 24 7.08 14.69 -0.18
C ARG A 24 6.26 13.44 -0.44
N ILE A 25 5.93 12.70 0.61
CA ILE A 25 5.25 11.40 0.52
C ILE A 25 3.91 11.50 1.24
N ALA A 26 2.82 11.30 0.51
CA ALA A 26 1.48 11.15 1.10
C ALA A 26 1.14 9.68 1.25
N VAL A 27 0.62 9.28 2.40
CA VAL A 27 0.16 7.91 2.68
C VAL A 27 -1.35 7.93 2.85
N LEU A 28 -2.04 7.25 1.94
CA LEU A 28 -3.49 7.18 1.84
C LEU A 28 -3.93 5.73 2.06
N GLY A 29 -4.69 5.47 3.11
CA GLY A 29 -5.13 4.11 3.42
C GLY A 29 -6.59 4.01 3.82
N ASP A 30 -7.21 2.86 3.55
CA ASP A 30 -8.52 2.50 4.09
C ASP A 30 -8.42 1.80 5.47
N CYS A 31 -7.19 1.69 5.98
CA CYS A 31 -6.82 1.19 7.30
C CYS A 31 -5.85 2.17 7.98
N SER A 32 -5.43 1.91 9.22
CA SER A 32 -4.49 2.77 9.94
C SER A 32 -3.08 2.71 9.34
N THR A 33 -2.57 3.85 8.89
CA THR A 33 -1.28 3.99 8.19
C THR A 33 -0.22 4.73 8.98
N GLN A 34 -0.50 5.24 10.18
CA GLN A 34 0.40 6.09 10.98
C GLN A 34 1.75 5.42 11.30
N HIS A 35 1.72 4.14 11.68
CA HIS A 35 2.95 3.38 11.92
C HIS A 35 3.71 3.11 10.62
N LEU A 36 3.00 2.82 9.54
CA LEU A 36 3.60 2.66 8.21
C LEU A 36 4.25 3.97 7.74
N SER A 37 3.56 5.10 7.85
CA SER A 37 4.09 6.43 7.53
C SER A 37 5.39 6.70 8.29
N THR A 38 5.40 6.42 9.59
CA THR A 38 6.61 6.54 10.44
C THR A 38 7.74 5.61 9.96
N ALA A 39 7.42 4.36 9.59
CA ALA A 39 8.41 3.41 9.10
C ALA A 39 9.00 3.85 7.74
N ILE A 40 8.16 4.36 6.82
CA ILE A 40 8.60 4.91 5.53
C ILE A 40 9.56 6.09 5.76
N CYS A 41 9.18 7.05 6.59
CA CYS A 41 9.99 8.22 6.91
C CYS A 41 11.36 7.82 7.47
N GLY A 42 11.38 6.91 8.46
CA GLY A 42 12.62 6.39 9.05
C GLY A 42 13.49 5.63 8.06
N SER A 43 12.88 4.83 7.18
CA SER A 43 13.60 4.09 6.12
C SER A 43 14.17 5.03 5.06
N CYS A 44 13.43 6.06 4.64
CA CYS A 44 13.95 7.12 3.77
C CYS A 44 15.16 7.81 4.41
N LYS A 45 15.06 8.17 5.68
CA LYS A 45 16.18 8.79 6.42
C LYS A 45 17.41 7.89 6.50
N ALA A 46 17.20 6.58 6.68
CA ALA A 46 18.31 5.60 6.68
C ALA A 46 19.03 5.53 5.31
N LEU A 47 18.31 5.84 4.23
CA LEU A 47 18.87 5.98 2.87
C LEU A 47 19.39 7.39 2.56
N GLY A 48 19.43 8.30 3.54
CA GLY A 48 19.85 9.68 3.36
C GLY A 48 18.85 10.55 2.61
N ILE A 49 17.55 10.21 2.67
CA ILE A 49 16.45 10.96 2.06
C ILE A 49 15.63 11.61 3.17
N ASP A 50 15.58 12.93 3.22
CA ASP A 50 14.74 13.68 4.13
C ASP A 50 13.32 13.82 3.56
N ALA A 51 12.40 12.96 4.04
CA ALA A 51 11.04 12.91 3.57
C ALA A 51 10.08 13.72 4.46
N ALA A 52 9.28 14.61 3.85
CA ALA A 52 8.07 15.15 4.46
C ALA A 52 6.95 14.12 4.29
N MET A 53 6.18 13.89 5.34
CA MET A 53 5.08 12.92 5.32
C MET A 53 3.75 13.63 5.49
N LEU A 54 2.76 13.26 4.68
CA LEU A 54 1.35 13.51 4.92
C LEU A 54 0.69 12.16 5.17
N ASP A 55 0.18 11.99 6.38
CA ASP A 55 -0.61 10.82 6.77
C ASP A 55 -2.06 11.26 6.95
N THR A 56 -2.95 10.71 6.14
CA THR A 56 -4.35 11.10 6.15
C THR A 56 -5.15 10.23 7.12
N GLU A 57 -6.30 10.70 7.57
CA GLU A 57 -7.22 9.84 8.31
C GLU A 57 -7.63 8.66 7.45
N PHE A 58 -7.75 7.48 8.06
CA PHE A 58 -8.13 6.27 7.34
C PHE A 58 -9.56 6.38 6.77
N ASP A 59 -9.81 5.59 5.72
CA ASP A 59 -11.09 5.52 4.99
C ASP A 59 -11.47 6.81 4.21
N GLN A 60 -10.52 7.74 4.04
CA GLN A 60 -10.74 8.96 3.25
C GLN A 60 -10.02 8.98 1.89
N VAL A 61 -9.48 7.85 1.45
CA VAL A 61 -8.67 7.76 0.21
C VAL A 61 -9.37 8.41 -0.97
N ARG A 62 -10.63 8.04 -1.22
CA ARG A 62 -11.41 8.58 -2.35
C ARG A 62 -11.71 10.07 -2.17
N ALA A 63 -12.17 10.48 -0.99
CA ALA A 63 -12.50 11.87 -0.71
C ALA A 63 -11.29 12.80 -0.91
N MET A 64 -10.13 12.39 -0.42
CA MET A 64 -8.87 13.13 -0.57
C MET A 64 -8.41 13.25 -2.03
N ILE A 65 -8.59 12.19 -2.84
CA ILE A 65 -8.18 12.18 -4.25
C ILE A 65 -9.18 12.94 -5.12
N ASP A 66 -10.48 12.87 -4.84
CA ASP A 66 -11.52 13.49 -5.67
C ASP A 66 -11.63 14.99 -5.45
N ASP A 67 -11.32 15.50 -4.24
CA ASP A 67 -11.37 16.93 -3.92
C ASP A 67 -10.06 17.64 -4.28
N PRO A 68 -10.02 18.50 -5.32
CA PRO A 68 -8.83 19.25 -5.70
C PRO A 68 -8.37 20.28 -4.64
N CYS A 69 -9.22 20.61 -3.66
CA CYS A 69 -8.92 21.51 -2.55
C CYS A 69 -8.45 20.76 -1.30
N SER A 70 -8.34 19.44 -1.33
CA SER A 70 -7.91 18.64 -0.19
C SER A 70 -6.47 18.97 0.23
N GLU A 71 -6.14 18.65 1.48
CA GLU A 71 -4.78 18.80 2.00
C GLU A 71 -3.74 17.98 1.21
N LEU A 72 -4.16 16.90 0.54
CA LEU A 72 -3.32 16.12 -0.35
C LEU A 72 -2.68 17.00 -1.45
N TYR A 73 -3.49 17.81 -2.14
CA TYR A 73 -2.99 18.66 -3.21
C TYR A 73 -2.30 19.93 -2.69
N ALA A 74 -2.73 20.43 -1.53
CA ALA A 74 -2.02 21.51 -0.82
C ALA A 74 -0.62 21.04 -0.37
N PHE A 75 -0.50 19.80 0.08
CA PHE A 75 0.79 19.17 0.41
C PHE A 75 1.67 18.98 -0.82
N ALA A 76 1.10 18.83 -2.01
CA ALA A 76 1.78 18.65 -3.29
C ALA A 76 2.81 17.48 -3.28
N PRO A 77 2.38 16.23 -3.06
CA PRO A 77 3.28 15.09 -2.91
C PRO A 77 4.04 14.76 -4.19
N ASP A 78 5.27 14.27 -4.06
CA ASP A 78 6.05 13.66 -5.14
C ASP A 78 5.67 12.18 -5.29
N HIS A 79 5.29 11.55 -4.19
CA HIS A 79 4.85 10.16 -4.12
C HIS A 79 3.55 10.05 -3.32
N ALA A 80 2.57 9.32 -3.87
CA ALA A 80 1.38 8.90 -3.15
C ALA A 80 1.42 7.39 -2.92
N VAL A 81 1.54 6.97 -1.66
CA VAL A 81 1.41 5.57 -1.25
C VAL A 81 -0.08 5.30 -1.04
N ILE A 82 -0.66 4.39 -1.79
CA ILE A 82 -2.07 4.02 -1.69
C ILE A 82 -2.17 2.59 -1.17
N TYR A 83 -2.82 2.43 -0.02
CA TYR A 83 -3.01 1.14 0.63
C TYR A 83 -4.50 0.83 0.81
N LEU A 84 -5.00 -0.09 -0.03
CA LEU A 84 -6.33 -0.68 0.09
C LEU A 84 -6.17 -2.09 0.65
N CYS A 85 -6.49 -2.27 1.93
CA CYS A 85 -6.17 -3.50 2.64
C CYS A 85 -7.09 -4.65 2.25
N ALA A 86 -6.55 -5.87 2.31
CA ALA A 86 -7.27 -7.07 1.93
C ALA A 86 -8.48 -7.36 2.84
N GLU A 87 -8.42 -6.93 4.08
CA GLU A 87 -9.49 -7.09 5.07
C GLU A 87 -10.75 -6.29 4.68
N LYS A 88 -10.58 -5.02 4.27
CA LYS A 88 -11.67 -4.19 3.76
C LYS A 88 -12.22 -4.73 2.43
N LEU A 89 -11.35 -5.24 1.58
CA LEU A 89 -11.75 -5.93 0.34
C LEU A 89 -12.57 -7.19 0.66
N ALA A 90 -12.19 -7.96 1.68
CA ALA A 90 -12.94 -9.14 2.13
C ALA A 90 -14.31 -8.76 2.69
N GLU A 91 -14.41 -7.69 3.50
CA GLU A 91 -15.67 -7.17 4.00
C GLU A 91 -16.60 -6.77 2.84
N ARG A 92 -16.09 -6.03 1.85
CA ARG A 92 -16.83 -5.65 0.63
C ARG A 92 -17.28 -6.86 -0.16
N PHE A 93 -16.39 -7.84 -0.36
CA PHE A 93 -16.69 -9.07 -1.07
C PHE A 93 -17.79 -9.90 -0.35
N CYS A 94 -17.74 -10.01 0.97
CA CYS A 94 -18.77 -10.70 1.77
C CYS A 94 -20.12 -10.01 1.72
N ALA A 95 -20.14 -8.69 1.53
CA ALA A 95 -21.37 -7.91 1.40
C ALA A 95 -22.02 -8.02 0.02
N GLU A 96 -21.36 -8.62 -0.99
CA GLU A 96 -21.91 -8.81 -2.32
C GLU A 96 -23.17 -9.70 -2.27
N PRO A 97 -24.33 -9.20 -2.77
CA PRO A 97 -25.61 -9.86 -2.57
C PRO A 97 -25.80 -11.12 -3.40
N SER A 98 -25.01 -11.32 -4.46
CA SER A 98 -25.16 -12.46 -5.36
C SER A 98 -23.82 -13.04 -5.83
N GLU A 99 -23.85 -14.30 -6.25
CA GLU A 99 -22.70 -14.93 -6.88
C GLU A 99 -22.27 -14.21 -8.17
N LYS A 100 -23.22 -13.68 -8.94
CA LYS A 100 -22.93 -12.93 -10.16
C LYS A 100 -22.07 -11.70 -9.87
N GLU A 101 -22.31 -10.99 -8.78
CA GLU A 101 -21.53 -9.82 -8.38
C GLU A 101 -20.16 -10.24 -7.84
N ARG A 102 -20.08 -11.36 -7.12
CA ARG A 102 -18.79 -11.92 -6.68
C ARG A 102 -17.88 -12.32 -7.85
N LEU A 103 -18.45 -12.85 -8.94
CA LEU A 103 -17.71 -13.24 -10.14
C LEU A 103 -17.04 -12.06 -10.87
N THR A 104 -17.54 -10.83 -10.68
CA THR A 104 -17.01 -9.60 -11.31
C THR A 104 -16.36 -8.66 -10.31
N PHE A 105 -16.14 -9.10 -9.09
CA PHE A 105 -15.60 -8.26 -8.01
C PHE A 105 -14.22 -7.71 -8.34
N ALA A 106 -13.32 -8.55 -8.86
CA ALA A 106 -11.96 -8.15 -9.21
C ALA A 106 -11.95 -7.05 -10.29
N GLU A 107 -12.74 -7.23 -11.36
CA GLU A 107 -12.82 -6.27 -12.47
C GLU A 107 -13.38 -4.91 -12.02
N ARG A 108 -14.45 -4.93 -11.23
CA ARG A 108 -15.04 -3.70 -10.71
C ARG A 108 -14.08 -2.96 -9.78
N THR A 109 -13.46 -3.69 -8.85
CA THR A 109 -12.50 -3.11 -7.90
C THR A 109 -11.25 -2.60 -8.61
N ALA A 110 -10.74 -3.31 -9.61
CA ALA A 110 -9.61 -2.84 -10.42
C ALA A 110 -9.94 -1.56 -11.19
N ALA A 111 -11.13 -1.50 -11.81
CA ALA A 111 -11.60 -0.30 -12.52
C ALA A 111 -11.75 0.91 -11.57
N GLU A 112 -12.33 0.70 -10.38
CA GLU A 112 -12.45 1.74 -9.35
C GLU A 112 -11.08 2.26 -8.91
N THR A 113 -10.13 1.36 -8.68
CA THR A 113 -8.76 1.71 -8.26
C THR A 113 -8.01 2.43 -9.38
N ALA A 114 -8.11 1.95 -10.62
CA ALA A 114 -7.50 2.63 -11.77
C ALA A 114 -8.08 4.04 -11.98
N ALA A 115 -9.38 4.23 -11.76
CA ALA A 115 -10.00 5.56 -11.81
C ALA A 115 -9.44 6.51 -10.74
N LEU A 116 -9.17 6.02 -9.52
CA LEU A 116 -8.49 6.80 -8.48
C LEU A 116 -7.08 7.21 -8.92
N TRP A 117 -6.29 6.30 -9.49
CA TRP A 117 -4.95 6.61 -9.99
C TRP A 117 -4.98 7.65 -11.11
N GLN A 118 -5.91 7.51 -12.06
CA GLN A 118 -6.10 8.47 -13.15
C GLN A 118 -6.49 9.85 -12.61
N ARG A 119 -7.41 9.89 -11.64
CA ARG A 119 -7.84 11.13 -11.00
C ARG A 119 -6.68 11.83 -10.30
N PHE A 120 -5.94 11.12 -9.46
CA PHE A 120 -4.75 11.65 -8.79
C PHE A 120 -3.73 12.19 -9.80
N SER A 121 -3.38 11.39 -10.81
CA SER A 121 -2.40 11.78 -11.83
C SER A 121 -2.83 13.00 -12.65
N SER A 122 -4.14 13.18 -12.87
CA SER A 122 -4.67 14.35 -13.58
C SER A 122 -4.55 15.65 -12.77
N LEU A 123 -4.71 15.55 -11.44
CA LEU A 123 -4.62 16.70 -10.52
C LEU A 123 -3.20 16.97 -10.01
N ARG A 124 -2.34 15.96 -10.04
CA ARG A 124 -0.93 16.06 -9.62
C ARG A 124 -0.01 15.45 -10.69
N PRO A 125 0.13 16.08 -11.86
CA PRO A 125 1.01 15.59 -12.93
C PRO A 125 2.46 15.51 -12.47
N GLY A 126 3.15 14.42 -12.83
CA GLY A 126 4.55 14.18 -12.47
C GLY A 126 4.76 13.46 -11.13
N ALA A 127 3.76 13.41 -10.25
CA ALA A 127 3.85 12.59 -9.05
C ALA A 127 3.76 11.09 -9.40
N ARG A 128 4.38 10.26 -8.56
CA ARG A 128 4.36 8.79 -8.68
C ARG A 128 3.39 8.20 -7.69
N ILE A 129 2.75 7.11 -8.07
CA ILE A 129 1.88 6.33 -7.20
C ILE A 129 2.62 5.05 -6.83
N ILE A 130 2.66 4.73 -5.55
CA ILE A 130 3.10 3.42 -5.03
C ILE A 130 1.86 2.74 -4.49
N HIS A 131 1.31 1.79 -5.25
CA HIS A 131 0.14 1.05 -4.82
C HIS A 131 0.56 -0.22 -4.11
N LEU A 132 0.14 -0.37 -2.85
CA LEU A 132 0.39 -1.58 -2.08
C LEU A 132 -0.65 -2.64 -2.48
N GLY A 133 -0.20 -3.70 -3.14
CA GLY A 133 -1.05 -4.80 -3.53
C GLY A 133 -1.58 -5.55 -2.31
N PRO A 134 -2.82 -6.09 -2.36
CA PRO A 134 -3.37 -6.79 -1.21
C PRO A 134 -2.61 -8.10 -0.94
N ALA A 135 -2.21 -8.33 0.31
CA ALA A 135 -1.71 -9.62 0.75
C ALA A 135 -2.89 -10.55 1.06
N MET A 136 -2.81 -11.82 0.66
CA MET A 136 -3.87 -12.78 0.88
C MET A 136 -4.12 -12.99 2.38
N PRO A 137 -5.31 -12.63 2.92
CA PRO A 137 -5.65 -12.93 4.30
C PRO A 137 -5.87 -14.44 4.47
N TYR A 138 -5.90 -14.90 5.73
CA TYR A 138 -6.21 -16.29 6.00
C TYR A 138 -7.68 -16.59 5.65
N ASP A 139 -7.90 -17.44 4.66
CA ASP A 139 -9.22 -17.97 4.31
C ASP A 139 -9.31 -19.44 4.75
N GLY A 140 -9.78 -19.66 5.97
CA GLY A 140 -10.01 -21.01 6.51
C GLY A 140 -11.32 -21.64 6.03
N VAL A 141 -12.21 -20.89 5.39
CA VAL A 141 -13.53 -21.35 4.98
C VAL A 141 -13.46 -22.17 3.69
N THR A 142 -12.83 -21.62 2.67
CA THR A 142 -12.75 -22.28 1.35
C THR A 142 -11.43 -23.04 1.16
N GLY A 143 -10.39 -22.72 1.92
CA GLY A 143 -9.08 -23.37 1.85
C GLY A 143 -8.56 -23.41 0.40
N SER A 144 -7.95 -24.54 0.02
CA SER A 144 -7.39 -24.71 -1.33
C SER A 144 -8.44 -24.74 -2.44
N LEU A 145 -9.70 -25.11 -2.14
CA LEU A 145 -10.79 -25.09 -3.13
C LEU A 145 -11.07 -23.67 -3.63
N GLY A 146 -10.92 -22.67 -2.78
CA GLY A 146 -11.09 -21.28 -3.15
C GLY A 146 -10.21 -20.83 -4.32
N ASN A 147 -9.03 -21.45 -4.48
CA ASN A 147 -8.10 -21.10 -5.57
C ASN A 147 -8.63 -21.42 -6.97
N THR A 148 -9.56 -22.35 -7.07
CA THR A 148 -10.16 -22.82 -8.33
C THR A 148 -11.64 -22.50 -8.45
N THR A 149 -12.21 -21.77 -7.47
CA THR A 149 -13.62 -21.36 -7.44
C THR A 149 -13.73 -19.88 -7.80
N PRO A 150 -14.19 -19.50 -9.01
CA PRO A 150 -14.21 -18.10 -9.45
C PRO A 150 -15.01 -17.13 -8.56
N SER A 151 -16.05 -17.63 -7.88
CA SER A 151 -16.85 -16.84 -6.94
C SER A 151 -16.31 -16.80 -5.52
N SER A 152 -15.08 -17.29 -5.27
CA SER A 152 -14.40 -17.19 -3.98
C SER A 152 -13.58 -15.90 -3.84
N PHE A 153 -13.38 -15.44 -2.61
CA PHE A 153 -12.56 -14.26 -2.36
C PHE A 153 -11.09 -14.47 -2.78
N SER A 154 -10.51 -15.63 -2.46
CA SER A 154 -9.11 -15.90 -2.79
C SER A 154 -8.84 -15.94 -4.29
N TYR A 155 -9.78 -16.44 -5.10
CA TYR A 155 -9.68 -16.34 -6.56
C TYR A 155 -9.76 -14.89 -7.04
N GLN A 156 -10.76 -14.14 -6.57
CA GLN A 156 -10.99 -12.75 -6.96
C GLN A 156 -9.83 -11.84 -6.53
N LEU A 157 -9.23 -12.07 -5.36
CA LEU A 157 -8.10 -11.26 -4.90
C LEU A 157 -6.84 -11.45 -5.78
N ARG A 158 -6.53 -12.70 -6.17
CA ARG A 158 -5.42 -12.97 -7.12
C ARG A 158 -5.67 -12.34 -8.48
N ARG A 159 -6.91 -12.45 -8.97
CA ARG A 159 -7.32 -11.82 -10.23
C ARG A 159 -7.21 -10.30 -10.14
N LEU A 160 -7.65 -9.71 -9.03
CA LEU A 160 -7.51 -8.28 -8.76
C LEU A 160 -6.05 -7.84 -8.81
N SER A 161 -5.13 -8.56 -8.15
CA SER A 161 -3.70 -8.24 -8.16
C SER A 161 -3.14 -8.19 -9.57
N LEU A 162 -3.49 -9.16 -10.43
CA LEU A 162 -3.07 -9.17 -11.84
C LEU A 162 -3.63 -7.97 -12.61
N LEU A 163 -4.92 -7.69 -12.49
CA LEU A 163 -5.58 -6.56 -13.16
C LEU A 163 -4.99 -5.21 -12.72
N LEU A 164 -4.62 -5.06 -11.44
CA LEU A 164 -3.96 -3.87 -10.94
C LEU A 164 -2.54 -3.71 -11.51
N CYS A 165 -1.79 -4.80 -11.65
CA CYS A 165 -0.49 -4.77 -12.32
C CYS A 165 -0.62 -4.31 -13.77
N GLU A 166 -1.59 -4.86 -14.53
CA GLU A 166 -1.85 -4.48 -15.92
C GLU A 166 -2.26 -3.01 -16.05
N ALA A 167 -3.19 -2.56 -15.20
CA ALA A 167 -3.65 -1.16 -15.19
C ALA A 167 -2.52 -0.19 -14.79
N GLY A 168 -1.70 -0.56 -13.82
CA GLY A 168 -0.54 0.24 -13.39
C GLY A 168 0.51 0.37 -14.49
N ALA A 169 0.82 -0.72 -15.18
CA ALA A 169 1.72 -0.73 -16.33
C ALA A 169 1.22 0.17 -17.47
N ALA A 170 -0.09 0.14 -17.75
CA ALA A 170 -0.70 0.98 -18.78
C ALA A 170 -0.64 2.47 -18.44
N LEU A 171 -0.78 2.85 -17.17
CA LEU A 171 -0.73 4.25 -16.72
C LEU A 171 0.71 4.79 -16.62
N GLY A 172 1.70 3.95 -16.37
CA GLY A 172 3.13 4.28 -16.40
C GLY A 172 3.65 5.12 -15.23
N CYS A 173 2.79 5.70 -14.40
CA CYS A 173 3.17 6.44 -13.18
C CYS A 173 2.93 5.65 -11.89
N VAL A 174 2.44 4.42 -12.00
CA VAL A 174 2.15 3.54 -10.85
C VAL A 174 3.23 2.48 -10.72
N THR A 175 3.75 2.33 -9.51
CA THR A 175 4.56 1.18 -9.09
C THR A 175 3.70 0.31 -8.21
N TYR A 176 3.47 -0.93 -8.61
CA TYR A 176 2.76 -1.91 -7.81
C TYR A 176 3.75 -2.63 -6.89
N LEU A 177 3.56 -2.50 -5.58
CA LEU A 177 4.36 -3.20 -4.58
C LEU A 177 3.60 -4.44 -4.10
N ASP A 178 4.16 -5.61 -4.39
CA ASP A 178 3.57 -6.91 -4.04
C ASP A 178 3.77 -7.22 -2.56
N LEU A 179 2.73 -6.99 -1.75
CA LEU A 179 2.76 -7.32 -0.31
C LEU A 179 2.75 -8.84 -0.07
N GLU A 180 2.20 -9.65 -0.98
CA GLU A 180 2.22 -11.11 -0.83
C GLU A 180 3.64 -11.65 -0.95
N ALA A 181 4.45 -11.08 -1.84
CA ALA A 181 5.87 -11.38 -1.95
C ALA A 181 6.66 -10.97 -0.70
N LEU A 182 6.38 -9.80 -0.13
CA LEU A 182 7.00 -9.37 1.14
C LEU A 182 6.56 -10.25 2.32
N GLN A 183 5.28 -10.60 2.40
CA GLN A 183 4.75 -11.53 3.39
C GLN A 183 5.44 -12.89 3.29
N GLY A 184 5.73 -13.36 2.07
CA GLY A 184 6.45 -14.61 1.82
C GLY A 184 7.87 -14.64 2.41
N GLN A 185 8.54 -13.49 2.54
CA GLN A 185 9.90 -13.41 3.10
C GLN A 185 9.94 -13.66 4.62
N VAL A 186 8.91 -13.24 5.34
CA VAL A 186 8.89 -13.30 6.82
C VAL A 186 7.83 -14.27 7.37
N GLY A 187 6.96 -14.74 6.51
CA GLY A 187 5.81 -15.56 6.87
C GLY A 187 4.60 -14.74 7.32
N ARG A 188 3.41 -15.30 7.07
CA ARG A 188 2.13 -14.62 7.33
C ARG A 188 1.96 -14.20 8.78
N ASP A 189 2.25 -15.11 9.72
CA ASP A 189 2.05 -14.89 11.16
C ASP A 189 2.98 -13.81 11.73
N SER A 190 4.12 -13.55 11.05
CA SER A 190 5.02 -12.45 11.38
C SER A 190 4.62 -11.15 10.71
N PHE A 191 4.01 -11.22 9.51
CA PHE A 191 3.64 -10.04 8.74
C PHE A 191 2.33 -9.42 9.23
N TYR A 192 1.36 -10.22 9.65
CA TYR A 192 0.02 -9.80 10.02
C TYR A 192 -0.30 -10.14 11.48
N ASP A 193 -0.83 -9.18 12.23
CA ASP A 193 -1.39 -9.43 13.57
C ASP A 193 -2.90 -9.12 13.58
N PRO A 194 -3.77 -10.15 13.56
CA PRO A 194 -5.21 -9.96 13.51
C PRO A 194 -5.76 -9.18 14.72
N ARG A 195 -5.09 -9.24 15.87
CA ARG A 195 -5.50 -8.45 17.05
C ARG A 195 -5.32 -6.97 16.82
N MET A 196 -4.20 -6.58 16.19
CA MET A 196 -3.92 -5.19 15.86
C MET A 196 -4.92 -4.64 14.83
N TYR A 197 -5.36 -5.48 13.89
CA TYR A 197 -6.43 -5.07 12.97
C TYR A 197 -7.74 -4.77 13.70
N TYR A 198 -8.20 -5.65 14.59
CA TYR A 198 -9.46 -5.44 15.33
C TYR A 198 -9.40 -4.30 16.34
N ILE A 199 -8.25 -4.03 16.95
CA ILE A 199 -8.08 -2.99 17.97
C ILE A 199 -7.81 -1.62 17.34
N ALA A 200 -6.97 -1.56 16.31
CA ALA A 200 -6.41 -0.32 15.78
C ALA A 200 -6.48 -0.19 14.25
N GLN A 201 -7.16 -1.10 13.56
CA GLN A 201 -7.22 -1.17 12.09
C GLN A 201 -5.83 -1.24 11.43
N MET A 202 -4.84 -1.79 12.12
CA MET A 202 -3.49 -2.00 11.62
C MET A 202 -3.37 -3.39 11.02
N THR A 203 -3.07 -3.49 9.74
CA THR A 203 -2.98 -4.77 9.01
C THR A 203 -1.58 -5.37 9.04
N VAL A 204 -0.55 -4.53 9.13
CA VAL A 204 0.85 -4.96 9.15
C VAL A 204 1.38 -4.90 10.58
N SER A 205 2.02 -5.97 11.04
CA SER A 205 2.61 -6.04 12.38
C SER A 205 3.80 -5.07 12.52
N ASP A 206 4.07 -4.60 13.73
CA ASP A 206 5.24 -3.74 14.02
C ASP A 206 6.56 -4.43 13.62
N ALA A 207 6.62 -5.76 13.64
CA ALA A 207 7.80 -6.52 13.23
C ALA A 207 8.03 -6.50 11.71
N ALA A 208 6.97 -6.37 10.92
CA ALA A 208 7.03 -6.35 9.45
C ALA A 208 7.08 -4.92 8.88
N LEU A 209 6.74 -3.88 9.65
CA LEU A 209 6.81 -2.49 9.21
C LEU A 209 8.19 -2.07 8.68
N PRO A 210 9.34 -2.49 9.26
CA PRO A 210 10.65 -2.16 8.71
C PRO A 210 10.87 -2.73 7.31
N LEU A 211 10.40 -3.95 7.04
CA LEU A 211 10.47 -4.56 5.71
C LEU A 211 9.65 -3.77 4.70
N LEU A 212 8.39 -3.47 5.04
CA LEU A 212 7.50 -2.72 4.16
C LEU A 212 7.96 -1.27 3.95
N GLY A 213 8.34 -0.57 5.03
CA GLY A 213 8.87 0.79 4.96
C GLY A 213 10.15 0.87 4.14
N GLY A 214 11.03 -0.12 4.28
CA GLY A 214 12.24 -0.25 3.47
C GLY A 214 11.95 -0.43 1.99
N ALA A 215 11.04 -1.35 1.65
CA ALA A 215 10.66 -1.58 0.25
C ALA A 215 10.05 -0.33 -0.43
N ILE A 216 9.25 0.45 0.31
CA ILE A 216 8.72 1.72 -0.19
C ILE A 216 9.82 2.76 -0.34
N ALA A 217 10.74 2.87 0.64
CA ALA A 217 11.86 3.80 0.59
C ALA A 217 12.82 3.49 -0.58
N ASP A 218 13.04 2.22 -0.91
CA ASP A 218 13.82 1.79 -2.07
C ASP A 218 13.18 2.28 -3.38
N ILE A 219 11.86 2.21 -3.51
CA ILE A 219 11.14 2.75 -4.67
C ILE A 219 11.31 4.27 -4.75
N VAL A 220 11.17 4.99 -3.63
CA VAL A 220 11.38 6.45 -3.56
C VAL A 220 12.82 6.81 -3.97
N ALA A 221 13.81 6.07 -3.47
CA ALA A 221 15.21 6.26 -3.82
C ALA A 221 15.47 6.02 -5.32
N ALA A 222 14.89 4.96 -5.88
CA ALA A 222 14.99 4.66 -7.31
C ALA A 222 14.38 5.78 -8.17
N CYS A 223 13.21 6.29 -7.82
CA CYS A 223 12.56 7.40 -8.51
C CYS A 223 13.35 8.71 -8.42
N SER A 224 14.12 8.91 -7.34
CA SER A 224 15.00 10.06 -7.11
C SER A 224 16.38 9.92 -7.76
N GLY A 225 16.64 8.84 -8.49
CA GLY A 225 17.96 8.56 -9.09
C GLY A 225 19.05 8.19 -8.07
N ARG A 226 18.67 7.88 -6.83
CA ARG A 226 19.59 7.51 -5.73
C ARG A 226 19.72 5.99 -5.56
N ALA A 227 19.10 5.17 -6.43
CA ALA A 227 19.20 3.72 -6.35
C ALA A 227 20.63 3.26 -6.68
N LEU A 228 21.22 2.45 -5.78
CA LEU A 228 22.56 1.88 -5.96
C LEU A 228 22.55 0.62 -6.85
N LYS A 229 21.38 0.09 -7.22
CA LYS A 229 21.23 -1.09 -8.09
C LYS A 229 19.96 -0.97 -8.93
N CYS A 230 20.11 -1.18 -10.25
CA CYS A 230 18.99 -1.64 -11.08
C CYS A 230 18.77 -3.13 -10.76
N VAL A 231 17.57 -3.49 -10.39
CA VAL A 231 17.14 -4.88 -10.31
C VAL A 231 16.43 -5.23 -11.62
#